data_f7a70e49710cf296fd83b99aaefc31d4
#
_entry.id   f7a70e49710cf296fd83b99aaefc31d4
#
_cell.length_a   1.000
_cell.length_b   1.000
_cell.length_c   1.000
_cell.angle_alpha   90.00
_cell.angle_beta   90.00
_cell.angle_gamma   90.00
#
_symmetry.space_group_name_H-M   'P 1'
#
loop_
_entity.id
_entity.type
_entity.pdbx_description
1 polymer ?
#
loop_
_entity_poly.entity_id
_entity_poly.type
_entity_poly.pdbx_seq_one_letter_code
_entity_poly.pdbx_strand_id
1 'polypeptide(L)'
;VFKCQVLDEGLAVLAADPAVVGGTPEHARAVGVGVASVALLTIGVPLQAFAFMWLNRDDLLSERMRVRFGFFFQNYRPEVYWYECFSLLRKAAVVATVVLLQDKVGLQVFTVSLVALVFLTMHAYHKPYHQPLLNVLESLALFVSNITLSFCTFSYVTRQAGRTERGYERALSWAVILLSLGFLGLCLLVVAADMAQHTRRKLGALQRKGQEKARRASFEGRGLVDRLERALLGETAFGTTLGGEELRGGACGEV
;
A
#
# COMPACT_ATOMS: atom_id res chain seq x y z
N VAL A 1 10.87 20.83 -21.83
CA VAL A 1 10.61 20.72 -23.29
C VAL A 1 9.66 21.83 -23.77
N PHE A 2 8.72 22.32 -22.93
CA PHE A 2 7.70 23.29 -23.35
C PHE A 2 8.03 24.76 -23.02
N LYS A 3 9.09 25.04 -22.27
CA LYS A 3 9.44 26.39 -21.85
C LYS A 3 10.61 26.92 -22.68
N CYS A 4 10.39 28.05 -23.37
CA CYS A 4 11.45 28.82 -24.02
C CYS A 4 11.93 29.92 -23.06
N GLN A 5 13.23 30.17 -23.05
CA GLN A 5 13.86 31.33 -22.44
C GLN A 5 14.26 32.32 -23.51
N VAL A 6 13.97 33.60 -23.27
CA VAL A 6 14.42 34.68 -24.15
C VAL A 6 15.80 35.12 -23.68
N LEU A 7 16.79 35.02 -24.58
CA LEU A 7 18.13 35.57 -24.37
C LEU A 7 18.16 37.07 -24.69
N ASP A 8 19.20 37.77 -24.24
CA ASP A 8 19.36 39.22 -24.33
C ASP A 8 19.22 39.80 -25.77
N GLU A 9 19.34 38.97 -26.79
CA GLU A 9 19.17 39.35 -28.20
C GLU A 9 17.74 39.12 -28.74
N GLY A 10 16.77 38.82 -27.89
CA GLY A 10 15.38 38.51 -28.32
C GLY A 10 15.20 37.11 -28.92
N LEU A 11 16.24 36.30 -28.91
CA LEU A 11 16.19 34.91 -29.38
C LEU A 11 15.56 34.02 -28.33
N ALA A 12 14.43 33.39 -28.67
CA ALA A 12 13.80 32.39 -27.78
C ALA A 12 14.47 31.02 -27.99
N VAL A 13 15.05 30.44 -26.95
CA VAL A 13 15.65 29.10 -27.00
C VAL A 13 14.95 28.18 -26.03
N LEU A 14 14.98 26.86 -26.28
CA LEU A 14 14.39 25.86 -25.41
C LEU A 14 15.14 25.83 -24.04
N ALA A 15 14.42 26.00 -22.95
CA ALA A 15 15.03 26.03 -21.62
C ALA A 15 15.74 24.72 -21.24
N ALA A 16 15.36 23.60 -21.82
CA ALA A 16 15.96 22.28 -21.59
C ALA A 16 17.21 22.03 -22.49
N ASP A 17 17.27 22.67 -23.65
CA ASP A 17 18.38 22.58 -24.59
C ASP A 17 18.54 23.92 -25.33
N PRO A 18 19.48 24.78 -24.91
CA PRO A 18 19.71 26.09 -25.51
C PRO A 18 20.16 26.05 -26.99
N ALA A 19 20.56 24.90 -27.49
CA ALA A 19 20.91 24.72 -28.91
C ALA A 19 19.67 24.74 -29.82
N VAL A 20 18.48 24.51 -29.26
CA VAL A 20 17.23 24.47 -30.03
C VAL A 20 16.54 25.84 -29.97
N VAL A 21 16.51 26.52 -31.12
CA VAL A 21 15.86 27.83 -31.24
C VAL A 21 14.35 27.66 -31.36
N GLY A 22 13.60 28.47 -30.58
CA GLY A 22 12.14 28.48 -30.57
C GLY A 22 11.55 28.83 -31.95
N GLY A 23 10.48 28.15 -32.33
CA GLY A 23 9.81 28.35 -33.64
C GLY A 23 10.45 27.63 -34.83
N THR A 24 11.56 26.91 -34.62
CA THR A 24 12.19 26.10 -35.67
C THR A 24 11.49 24.74 -35.86
N PRO A 25 11.65 24.04 -37.00
CA PRO A 25 11.14 22.68 -37.16
C PRO A 25 11.70 21.68 -36.13
N GLU A 26 12.90 21.91 -35.63
CA GLU A 26 13.53 21.11 -34.61
C GLU A 26 12.83 21.28 -33.24
N HIS A 27 12.49 22.52 -32.90
CA HIS A 27 11.67 22.81 -31.72
C HIS A 27 10.29 22.15 -31.82
N ALA A 28 9.63 22.23 -32.99
CA ALA A 28 8.33 21.59 -33.17
C ALA A 28 8.39 20.05 -33.02
N ARG A 29 9.45 19.41 -33.52
CA ARG A 29 9.69 17.97 -33.32
C ARG A 29 9.93 17.64 -31.84
N ALA A 30 10.78 18.41 -31.16
CA ALA A 30 11.06 18.21 -29.74
C ALA A 30 9.78 18.34 -28.89
N VAL A 31 8.96 19.35 -29.16
CA VAL A 31 7.65 19.54 -28.51
C VAL A 31 6.71 18.37 -28.86
N GLY A 32 6.63 17.95 -30.10
CA GLY A 32 5.80 16.82 -30.56
C GLY A 32 6.16 15.50 -29.85
N VAL A 33 7.45 15.18 -29.78
CA VAL A 33 7.95 14.00 -29.02
C VAL A 33 7.64 14.13 -27.53
N GLY A 34 7.84 15.32 -26.95
CA GLY A 34 7.52 15.58 -25.56
C GLY A 34 6.04 15.39 -25.23
N VAL A 35 5.15 15.94 -26.04
CA VAL A 35 3.68 15.77 -25.91
C VAL A 35 3.30 14.29 -26.05
N ALA A 36 3.81 13.61 -27.07
CA ALA A 36 3.52 12.20 -27.30
C ALA A 36 4.00 11.32 -26.13
N SER A 37 5.19 11.58 -25.58
CA SER A 37 5.73 10.87 -24.43
C SER A 37 4.89 11.09 -23.18
N VAL A 38 4.52 12.33 -22.89
CA VAL A 38 3.65 12.66 -21.74
C VAL A 38 2.28 11.99 -21.92
N ALA A 39 1.67 12.07 -23.10
CA ALA A 39 0.38 11.42 -23.36
C ALA A 39 0.46 9.90 -23.23
N LEU A 40 1.51 9.28 -23.78
CA LEU A 40 1.70 7.82 -23.69
C LEU A 40 1.89 7.36 -22.25
N LEU A 41 2.70 8.06 -21.46
CA LEU A 41 2.94 7.69 -20.05
C LEU A 41 1.74 8.03 -19.17
N THR A 42 1.10 9.18 -19.39
CA THR A 42 0.02 9.68 -18.53
C THR A 42 -1.28 8.92 -18.74
N ILE A 43 -1.59 8.56 -19.99
CA ILE A 43 -2.84 7.87 -20.37
C ILE A 43 -2.57 6.41 -20.67
N GLY A 44 -1.49 6.10 -21.38
CA GLY A 44 -1.17 4.76 -21.86
C GLY A 44 -0.94 3.76 -20.73
N VAL A 45 -0.16 4.13 -19.70
CA VAL A 45 0.13 3.22 -18.57
C VAL A 45 -1.13 2.89 -17.76
N PRO A 46 -1.97 3.85 -17.31
CA PRO A 46 -3.22 3.54 -16.64
C PRO A 46 -4.19 2.74 -17.49
N LEU A 47 -4.27 3.06 -18.79
CA LEU A 47 -5.15 2.37 -19.73
C LEU A 47 -4.70 0.92 -19.97
N GLN A 48 -3.41 0.67 -20.15
CA GLN A 48 -2.85 -0.68 -20.24
C GLN A 48 -3.13 -1.50 -18.98
N ALA A 49 -2.90 -0.92 -17.79
CA ALA A 49 -3.17 -1.57 -16.52
C ALA A 49 -4.67 -1.90 -16.38
N PHE A 50 -5.54 -0.97 -16.75
CA PHE A 50 -6.98 -1.19 -16.75
C PHE A 50 -7.40 -2.28 -17.74
N ALA A 51 -6.95 -2.20 -18.99
CA ALA A 51 -7.25 -3.19 -20.03
C ALA A 51 -6.77 -4.59 -19.63
N PHE A 52 -5.57 -4.68 -19.06
CA PHE A 52 -5.03 -5.95 -18.55
C PHE A 52 -5.93 -6.54 -17.44
N MET A 53 -6.32 -5.74 -16.46
CA MET A 53 -7.19 -6.22 -15.38
C MET A 53 -8.60 -6.55 -15.87
N TRP A 54 -9.13 -5.78 -16.82
CA TRP A 54 -10.43 -6.03 -17.42
C TRP A 54 -10.47 -7.35 -18.21
N LEU A 55 -9.44 -7.60 -19.02
CA LEU A 55 -9.33 -8.83 -19.82
C LEU A 55 -9.15 -10.09 -18.96
N ASN A 56 -8.52 -9.95 -17.79
CA ASN A 56 -8.24 -11.08 -16.88
C ASN A 56 -9.11 -11.05 -15.62
N ARG A 57 -10.25 -10.35 -15.62
CA ARG A 57 -11.07 -10.13 -14.43
C ARG A 57 -11.54 -11.42 -13.75
N ASP A 58 -11.80 -12.47 -14.54
CA ASP A 58 -12.29 -13.76 -14.04
C ASP A 58 -11.16 -14.57 -13.38
N ASP A 59 -9.91 -14.33 -13.77
CA ASP A 59 -8.71 -14.99 -13.27
C ASP A 59 -7.92 -14.19 -12.21
N LEU A 60 -8.36 -12.98 -11.85
CA LEU A 60 -7.66 -12.10 -10.91
C LEU A 60 -7.43 -12.76 -9.53
N LEU A 61 -8.33 -13.64 -9.10
CA LEU A 61 -8.23 -14.36 -7.83
C LEU A 61 -7.30 -15.59 -7.90
N SER A 62 -6.82 -15.96 -9.08
CA SER A 62 -5.90 -17.10 -9.24
C SER A 62 -4.56 -16.80 -8.56
N GLU A 63 -3.95 -17.81 -7.95
CA GLU A 63 -2.68 -17.68 -7.24
C GLU A 63 -1.56 -17.17 -8.16
N ARG A 64 -1.57 -17.60 -9.42
CA ARG A 64 -0.60 -17.19 -10.45
C ARG A 64 -0.69 -15.68 -10.76
N MET A 65 -1.89 -15.13 -10.89
CA MET A 65 -2.12 -13.71 -11.11
C MET A 65 -1.78 -12.89 -9.86
N ARG A 66 -2.13 -13.40 -8.68
CA ARG A 66 -1.86 -12.73 -7.40
C ARG A 66 -0.37 -12.57 -7.12
N VAL A 67 0.46 -13.55 -7.49
CA VAL A 67 1.91 -13.46 -7.32
C VAL A 67 2.55 -12.49 -8.31
N ARG A 68 2.06 -12.40 -9.55
CA ARG A 68 2.65 -11.55 -10.60
C ARG A 68 2.16 -10.11 -10.57
N PHE A 69 0.87 -9.90 -10.32
CA PHE A 69 0.19 -8.61 -10.48
C PHE A 69 -0.59 -8.17 -9.24
N GLY A 70 -0.47 -8.90 -8.13
CA GLY A 70 -1.20 -8.64 -6.89
C GLY A 70 -1.02 -7.22 -6.35
N PHE A 71 0.12 -6.57 -6.63
CA PHE A 71 0.38 -5.20 -6.20
C PHE A 71 -0.62 -4.18 -6.77
N PHE A 72 -1.27 -4.47 -7.91
CA PHE A 72 -2.29 -3.59 -8.49
C PHE A 72 -3.67 -3.72 -7.83
N PHE A 73 -4.04 -4.90 -7.32
CA PHE A 73 -5.42 -5.16 -6.88
C PHE A 73 -5.55 -5.79 -5.49
N GLN A 74 -4.48 -6.34 -4.92
CA GLN A 74 -4.55 -7.11 -3.67
C GLN A 74 -5.04 -6.31 -2.46
N ASN A 75 -4.82 -4.98 -2.46
CA ASN A 75 -5.23 -4.10 -1.36
C ASN A 75 -6.67 -3.60 -1.50
N TYR A 76 -7.28 -3.79 -2.67
CA TYR A 76 -8.59 -3.28 -3.00
C TYR A 76 -9.67 -4.36 -2.88
N ARG A 77 -10.91 -3.91 -2.68
CA ARG A 77 -12.07 -4.78 -2.70
C ARG A 77 -12.28 -5.35 -4.11
N PRO A 78 -12.73 -6.62 -4.26
CA PRO A 78 -12.89 -7.25 -5.58
C PRO A 78 -13.82 -6.48 -6.51
N GLU A 79 -14.82 -5.77 -5.96
CA GLU A 79 -15.79 -4.99 -6.75
C GLU A 79 -15.16 -3.73 -7.37
N VAL A 80 -14.03 -3.26 -6.80
CA VAL A 80 -13.33 -2.03 -7.22
C VAL A 80 -11.86 -2.28 -7.57
N TYR A 81 -11.57 -3.44 -8.16
CA TYR A 81 -10.22 -3.84 -8.58
C TYR A 81 -9.54 -2.82 -9.51
N TRP A 82 -10.33 -2.04 -10.24
CA TRP A 82 -9.87 -0.99 -11.15
C TRP A 82 -9.38 0.29 -10.45
N TYR A 83 -9.53 0.38 -9.14
CA TYR A 83 -9.27 1.63 -8.39
C TYR A 83 -7.81 2.08 -8.46
N GLU A 84 -6.84 1.16 -8.57
CA GLU A 84 -5.43 1.53 -8.77
C GLU A 84 -5.23 2.32 -10.07
N CYS A 85 -5.90 1.92 -11.16
CA CYS A 85 -5.85 2.68 -12.43
C CYS A 85 -6.41 4.08 -12.27
N PHE A 86 -7.47 4.22 -11.46
CA PHE A 86 -8.05 5.51 -11.14
C PHE A 86 -7.09 6.38 -10.31
N SER A 87 -6.38 5.78 -9.35
CA SER A 87 -5.33 6.46 -8.58
C SER A 87 -4.16 6.91 -9.46
N LEU A 88 -3.74 6.07 -10.42
CA LEU A 88 -2.74 6.44 -11.42
C LEU A 88 -3.22 7.59 -12.32
N LEU A 89 -4.48 7.55 -12.75
CA LEU A 89 -5.10 8.62 -13.54
C LEU A 89 -5.10 9.96 -12.78
N ARG A 90 -5.38 9.96 -11.47
CA ARG A 90 -5.26 11.15 -10.62
C ARG A 90 -3.86 11.75 -10.70
N LYS A 91 -2.84 10.94 -10.44
CA LYS A 91 -1.43 11.38 -10.47
C LYS A 91 -1.08 11.95 -11.84
N ALA A 92 -1.49 11.26 -12.89
CA ALA A 92 -1.32 11.66 -14.26
C ALA A 92 -2.01 13.01 -14.59
N ALA A 93 -3.26 13.19 -14.15
CA ALA A 93 -4.02 14.43 -14.35
C ALA A 93 -3.36 15.62 -13.64
N VAL A 94 -2.85 15.42 -12.41
CA VAL A 94 -2.12 16.48 -11.70
C VAL A 94 -0.86 16.87 -12.45
N VAL A 95 -0.03 15.89 -12.86
CA VAL A 95 1.20 16.16 -13.63
C VAL A 95 0.88 16.85 -14.96
N ALA A 96 -0.12 16.38 -15.70
CA ALA A 96 -0.54 17.00 -16.95
C ALA A 96 -0.98 18.46 -16.73
N THR A 97 -1.76 18.72 -15.69
CA THR A 97 -2.19 20.08 -15.35
C THR A 97 -1.00 20.99 -15.04
N VAL A 98 -0.02 20.51 -14.28
CA VAL A 98 1.19 21.28 -13.94
C VAL A 98 2.01 21.59 -15.18
N VAL A 99 2.15 20.65 -16.09
CA VAL A 99 2.93 20.82 -17.33
C VAL A 99 2.22 21.71 -18.34
N LEU A 100 0.90 21.50 -18.54
CA LEU A 100 0.16 22.20 -19.59
C LEU A 100 -0.24 23.63 -19.20
N LEU A 101 -0.41 23.90 -17.91
CA LEU A 101 -0.86 25.21 -17.42
C LEU A 101 0.24 25.97 -16.68
N GLN A 102 1.52 25.67 -16.96
CA GLN A 102 2.65 26.28 -16.26
C GLN A 102 2.68 27.81 -16.32
N ASP A 103 2.18 28.41 -17.41
CA ASP A 103 2.16 29.86 -17.62
C ASP A 103 0.94 30.54 -16.96
N LYS A 104 -0.06 29.76 -16.53
CA LYS A 104 -1.31 30.24 -15.94
C LYS A 104 -1.50 29.70 -14.52
N VAL A 105 -0.65 30.17 -13.59
CA VAL A 105 -0.58 29.64 -12.22
C VAL A 105 -1.94 29.61 -11.52
N GLY A 106 -2.77 30.64 -11.67
CA GLY A 106 -4.12 30.66 -11.05
C GLY A 106 -5.02 29.56 -11.59
N LEU A 107 -5.04 29.34 -12.91
CA LEU A 107 -5.82 28.27 -13.54
C LEU A 107 -5.25 26.88 -13.18
N GLN A 108 -3.93 26.76 -13.13
CA GLN A 108 -3.24 25.53 -12.72
C GLN A 108 -3.67 25.08 -11.34
N VAL A 109 -3.56 25.96 -10.33
CA VAL A 109 -3.91 25.61 -8.94
C VAL A 109 -5.40 25.32 -8.81
N PHE A 110 -6.26 26.08 -9.48
CA PHE A 110 -7.71 25.84 -9.51
C PHE A 110 -8.03 24.45 -10.10
N THR A 111 -7.44 24.12 -11.26
CA THR A 111 -7.68 22.83 -11.92
C THR A 111 -7.18 21.67 -11.09
N VAL A 112 -6.00 21.77 -10.46
CA VAL A 112 -5.48 20.73 -9.55
C VAL A 112 -6.40 20.56 -8.33
N SER A 113 -6.93 21.64 -7.77
CA SER A 113 -7.89 21.57 -6.65
C SER A 113 -9.19 20.88 -7.06
N LEU A 114 -9.70 21.17 -8.27
CA LEU A 114 -10.89 20.53 -8.80
C LEU A 114 -10.66 19.03 -9.02
N VAL A 115 -9.55 18.66 -9.63
CA VAL A 115 -9.15 17.24 -9.80
C VAL A 115 -9.09 16.55 -8.43
N ALA A 116 -8.39 17.13 -7.45
CA ALA A 116 -8.27 16.56 -6.13
C ALA A 116 -9.63 16.39 -5.42
N LEU A 117 -10.57 17.35 -5.60
CA LEU A 117 -11.92 17.28 -5.05
C LEU A 117 -12.74 16.14 -5.68
N VAL A 118 -12.67 15.98 -7.00
CA VAL A 118 -13.35 14.89 -7.71
C VAL A 118 -12.85 13.54 -7.19
N PHE A 119 -11.53 13.37 -7.05
CA PHE A 119 -10.95 12.14 -6.56
C PHE A 119 -11.26 11.88 -5.08
N LEU A 120 -11.32 12.91 -4.25
CA LEU A 120 -11.77 12.79 -2.86
C LEU A 120 -13.22 12.29 -2.79
N THR A 121 -14.10 12.87 -3.59
CA THR A 121 -15.52 12.47 -3.63
C THR A 121 -15.67 11.00 -4.07
N MET A 122 -14.97 10.61 -5.13
CA MET A 122 -14.97 9.24 -5.64
C MET A 122 -14.40 8.26 -4.62
N HIS A 123 -13.31 8.63 -3.92
CA HIS A 123 -12.73 7.82 -2.85
C HIS A 123 -13.69 7.63 -1.68
N ALA A 124 -14.33 8.69 -1.21
CA ALA A 124 -15.28 8.66 -0.12
C ALA A 124 -16.51 7.79 -0.45
N TYR A 125 -16.95 7.82 -1.72
CA TYR A 125 -18.09 7.02 -2.20
C TYR A 125 -17.74 5.54 -2.30
N HIS A 126 -16.64 5.18 -2.95
CA HIS A 126 -16.30 3.77 -3.25
C HIS A 126 -15.64 3.04 -2.09
N LYS A 127 -14.94 3.74 -1.18
CA LYS A 127 -14.18 3.13 -0.05
C LYS A 127 -13.39 1.90 -0.50
N PRO A 128 -12.41 2.05 -1.39
CA PRO A 128 -11.87 0.97 -2.20
C PRO A 128 -11.04 -0.05 -1.43
N TYR A 129 -10.46 0.32 -0.29
CA TYR A 129 -9.59 -0.57 0.48
C TYR A 129 -10.37 -1.57 1.33
N HIS A 130 -9.85 -2.79 1.45
CA HIS A 130 -10.36 -3.80 2.37
C HIS A 130 -10.32 -3.34 3.83
N GLN A 131 -9.27 -2.62 4.21
CA GLN A 131 -9.08 -2.14 5.57
C GLN A 131 -9.76 -0.77 5.73
N PRO A 132 -10.69 -0.60 6.69
CA PRO A 132 -11.38 0.68 6.90
C PRO A 132 -10.42 1.81 7.28
N LEU A 133 -9.34 1.46 7.99
CA LEU A 133 -8.31 2.42 8.37
C LEU A 133 -7.63 3.06 7.16
N LEU A 134 -7.30 2.28 6.12
CA LEU A 134 -6.68 2.80 4.89
C LEU A 134 -7.63 3.74 4.15
N ASN A 135 -8.94 3.44 4.13
CA ASN A 135 -9.93 4.34 3.54
C ASN A 135 -9.97 5.69 4.26
N VAL A 136 -9.91 5.69 5.59
CA VAL A 136 -9.89 6.93 6.38
C VAL A 136 -8.59 7.70 6.14
N LEU A 137 -7.44 7.03 6.16
CA LEU A 137 -6.14 7.66 5.92
C LEU A 137 -6.07 8.32 4.54
N GLU A 138 -6.45 7.62 3.49
CA GLU A 138 -6.42 8.17 2.12
C GLU A 138 -7.43 9.32 1.98
N SER A 139 -8.64 9.21 2.56
CA SER A 139 -9.61 10.31 2.58
C SER A 139 -9.05 11.54 3.28
N LEU A 140 -8.39 11.38 4.43
CA LEU A 140 -7.74 12.46 5.15
C LEU A 140 -6.58 13.06 4.34
N ALA A 141 -5.76 12.23 3.68
CA ALA A 141 -4.67 12.69 2.83
C ALA A 141 -5.20 13.59 1.68
N LEU A 142 -6.25 13.14 1.00
CA LEU A 142 -6.89 13.89 -0.07
C LEU A 142 -7.54 15.19 0.44
N PHE A 143 -8.16 15.14 1.61
CA PHE A 143 -8.78 16.30 2.25
C PHE A 143 -7.73 17.35 2.64
N VAL A 144 -6.64 16.94 3.31
CA VAL A 144 -5.52 17.83 3.67
C VAL A 144 -4.89 18.46 2.43
N SER A 145 -4.70 17.65 1.37
CA SER A 145 -4.19 18.15 0.09
C SER A 145 -5.11 19.22 -0.52
N ASN A 146 -6.44 19.00 -0.48
CA ASN A 146 -7.41 19.98 -0.96
C ASN A 146 -7.37 21.28 -0.15
N ILE A 147 -7.31 21.20 1.18
CA ILE A 147 -7.17 22.38 2.04
C ILE A 147 -5.88 23.14 1.71
N THR A 148 -4.76 22.43 1.58
CA THR A 148 -3.47 23.02 1.23
C THR A 148 -3.55 23.77 -0.12
N LEU A 149 -4.12 23.14 -1.14
CA LEU A 149 -4.32 23.75 -2.45
C LEU A 149 -5.25 24.97 -2.39
N SER A 150 -6.31 24.92 -1.59
CA SER A 150 -7.23 26.04 -1.39
C SER A 150 -6.52 27.23 -0.76
N PHE A 151 -5.67 26.99 0.24
CA PHE A 151 -4.84 28.04 0.83
C PHE A 151 -3.82 28.63 -0.14
N CYS A 152 -3.18 27.78 -0.97
CA CYS A 152 -2.27 28.24 -2.02
C CYS A 152 -3.00 29.12 -3.05
N THR A 153 -4.20 28.71 -3.46
CA THR A 153 -5.05 29.48 -4.39
C THR A 153 -5.43 30.83 -3.78
N PHE A 154 -5.88 30.82 -2.54
CA PHE A 154 -6.25 32.03 -1.83
C PHE A 154 -5.07 33.00 -1.69
N SER A 155 -3.89 32.51 -1.29
CA SER A 155 -2.67 33.33 -1.20
C SER A 155 -2.28 33.93 -2.54
N TYR A 156 -2.38 33.14 -3.62
CA TYR A 156 -2.08 33.61 -4.98
C TYR A 156 -3.03 34.74 -5.41
N VAL A 157 -4.35 34.56 -5.23
CA VAL A 157 -5.37 35.55 -5.59
C VAL A 157 -5.19 36.84 -4.78
N THR A 158 -4.92 36.75 -3.48
CA THR A 158 -4.73 37.87 -2.59
C THR A 158 -3.50 38.70 -2.96
N ARG A 159 -2.40 38.03 -3.34
CA ARG A 159 -1.19 38.68 -3.88
C ARG A 159 -1.48 39.44 -5.17
N GLN A 160 -2.19 38.84 -6.10
CA GLN A 160 -2.56 39.47 -7.37
C GLN A 160 -3.45 40.70 -7.13
N ALA A 161 -4.32 40.68 -6.12
CA ALA A 161 -5.19 41.80 -5.76
C ALA A 161 -4.45 42.93 -5.01
N GLY A 162 -3.16 42.80 -4.71
CA GLY A 162 -2.39 43.81 -3.97
C GLY A 162 -2.83 44.03 -2.53
N ARG A 163 -3.63 43.13 -1.96
CA ARG A 163 -4.27 43.24 -0.63
C ARG A 163 -3.51 42.51 0.47
N THR A 164 -2.23 42.19 0.27
CA THR A 164 -1.53 41.30 1.17
C THR A 164 -0.83 42.02 2.30
N GLU A 165 -1.29 41.80 3.53
CA GLU A 165 -0.53 42.13 4.74
C GLU A 165 0.47 41.00 5.02
N ARG A 166 1.77 41.35 5.17
CA ARG A 166 2.86 40.36 5.42
C ARG A 166 2.61 39.47 6.65
N GLY A 167 1.84 39.97 7.62
CA GLY A 167 1.47 39.18 8.82
C GLY A 167 0.55 38.02 8.51
N TYR A 168 -0.46 38.27 7.68
CA TYR A 168 -1.44 37.27 7.28
C TYR A 168 -0.82 36.14 6.43
N GLU A 169 0.05 36.48 5.46
CA GLU A 169 0.75 35.46 4.65
C GLU A 169 1.61 34.52 5.50
N ARG A 170 2.33 35.08 6.49
CA ARG A 170 3.12 34.26 7.42
C ARG A 170 2.23 33.33 8.25
N ALA A 171 1.15 33.84 8.81
CA ALA A 171 0.22 33.04 9.59
C ALA A 171 -0.37 31.89 8.76
N LEU A 172 -0.78 32.18 7.51
CA LEU A 172 -1.32 31.18 6.59
C LEU A 172 -0.28 30.11 6.22
N SER A 173 0.96 30.51 5.94
CA SER A 173 2.06 29.58 5.66
C SER A 173 2.34 28.65 6.84
N TRP A 174 2.38 29.18 8.05
CA TRP A 174 2.53 28.39 9.26
C TRP A 174 1.36 27.42 9.47
N ALA A 175 0.13 27.86 9.22
CA ALA A 175 -1.05 26.99 9.31
C ALA A 175 -0.96 25.79 8.37
N VAL A 176 -0.56 26.00 7.10
CA VAL A 176 -0.36 24.92 6.12
C VAL A 176 0.76 23.96 6.54
N ILE A 177 1.89 24.51 7.02
CA ILE A 177 3.03 23.70 7.49
C ILE A 177 2.60 22.83 8.68
N LEU A 178 1.95 23.42 9.69
CA LEU A 178 1.49 22.70 10.88
C LEU A 178 0.45 21.64 10.53
N LEU A 179 -0.48 21.93 9.63
CA LEU A 179 -1.47 20.97 9.14
C LEU A 179 -0.80 19.79 8.45
N SER A 180 0.16 20.04 7.57
CA SER A 180 0.88 19.01 6.82
C SER A 180 1.76 18.15 7.73
N LEU A 181 2.49 18.76 8.66
CA LEU A 181 3.31 18.04 9.64
C LEU A 181 2.46 17.25 10.63
N GLY A 182 1.34 17.82 11.09
CA GLY A 182 0.38 17.11 11.94
C GLY A 182 -0.20 15.87 11.26
N PHE A 183 -0.58 16.01 9.98
CA PHE A 183 -1.05 14.87 9.19
C PHE A 183 0.05 13.82 8.99
N LEU A 184 1.27 14.23 8.66
CA LEU A 184 2.41 13.30 8.51
C LEU A 184 2.68 12.55 9.82
N GLY A 185 2.67 13.25 10.96
CA GLY A 185 2.81 12.65 12.29
C GLY A 185 1.72 11.63 12.58
N LEU A 186 0.45 11.95 12.25
CA LEU A 186 -0.67 11.03 12.38
C LEU A 186 -0.47 9.77 11.53
N CYS A 187 -0.06 9.91 10.27
CA CYS A 187 0.22 8.77 9.38
C CYS A 187 1.32 7.86 9.95
N LEU A 188 2.43 8.44 10.40
CA LEU A 188 3.54 7.69 11.00
C LEU A 188 3.10 6.95 12.26
N LEU A 189 2.28 7.57 13.09
CA LEU A 189 1.76 6.99 14.32
C LEU A 189 0.84 5.79 14.03
N VAL A 190 -0.03 5.94 13.04
CA VAL A 190 -0.93 4.86 12.60
C VAL A 190 -0.13 3.68 12.02
N VAL A 191 0.84 3.94 11.16
CA VAL A 191 1.71 2.90 10.58
C VAL A 191 2.51 2.19 11.68
N ALA A 192 3.09 2.94 12.61
CA ALA A 192 3.83 2.37 13.75
C ALA A 192 2.94 1.49 14.64
N ALA A 193 1.71 1.93 14.91
CA ALA A 193 0.74 1.17 15.69
C ALA A 193 0.33 -0.14 14.98
N ASP A 194 0.07 -0.08 13.67
CA ASP A 194 -0.26 -1.27 12.89
C ASP A 194 0.92 -2.27 12.84
N MET A 195 2.12 -1.79 12.59
CA MET A 195 3.33 -2.62 12.63
C MET A 195 3.55 -3.26 14.00
N ALA A 196 3.36 -2.51 15.09
CA ALA A 196 3.48 -3.02 16.45
C ALA A 196 2.43 -4.12 16.72
N GLN A 197 1.19 -3.93 16.31
CA GLN A 197 0.14 -4.94 16.43
C GLN A 197 0.45 -6.20 15.60
N HIS A 198 0.90 -6.03 14.37
CA HIS A 198 1.28 -7.15 13.51
C HIS A 198 2.44 -7.96 14.10
N THR A 199 3.46 -7.29 14.64
CA THR A 199 4.59 -7.92 15.31
C THR A 199 4.14 -8.67 16.57
N ARG A 200 3.28 -8.07 17.41
CA ARG A 200 2.69 -8.73 18.59
C ARG A 200 1.90 -9.98 18.20
N ARG A 201 1.09 -9.93 17.15
CA ARG A 201 0.33 -11.09 16.64
C ARG A 201 1.26 -12.22 16.18
N LYS A 202 2.33 -11.90 15.45
CA LYS A 202 3.34 -12.89 15.02
C LYS A 202 4.06 -13.52 16.22
N LEU A 203 4.49 -12.71 17.19
CA LEU A 203 5.12 -13.22 18.41
C LEU A 203 4.18 -14.14 19.18
N GLY A 204 2.93 -13.74 19.39
CA GLY A 204 1.93 -14.56 20.06
C GLY A 204 1.66 -15.89 19.33
N ALA A 205 1.64 -15.88 17.99
CA ALA A 205 1.51 -17.11 17.20
C ALA A 205 2.72 -18.05 17.35
N LEU A 206 3.94 -17.49 17.38
CA LEU A 206 5.17 -18.26 17.61
C LEU A 206 5.21 -18.86 19.03
N GLN A 207 4.82 -18.09 20.05
CA GLN A 207 4.73 -18.57 21.42
C GLN A 207 3.71 -19.72 21.55
N ARG A 208 2.53 -19.60 20.94
CA ARG A 208 1.52 -20.67 20.90
C ARG A 208 2.05 -21.95 20.27
N LYS A 209 2.73 -21.83 19.09
CA LYS A 209 3.37 -22.97 18.43
C LYS A 209 4.47 -23.60 19.29
N GLY A 210 5.27 -22.79 20.00
CA GLY A 210 6.29 -23.26 20.94
C GLY A 210 5.67 -24.05 22.12
N GLN A 211 4.61 -23.51 22.73
CA GLN A 211 3.89 -24.17 23.82
C GLN A 211 3.23 -25.47 23.38
N GLU A 212 2.65 -25.51 22.17
CA GLU A 212 2.03 -26.69 21.61
C GLU A 212 3.07 -27.80 21.36
N LYS A 213 4.24 -27.43 20.84
CA LYS A 213 5.37 -28.34 20.65
C LYS A 213 5.90 -28.89 21.98
N ALA A 214 6.02 -28.04 22.99
CA ALA A 214 6.42 -28.44 24.35
C ALA A 214 5.38 -29.39 25.00
N ARG A 215 4.07 -29.11 24.80
CA ARG A 215 3.00 -30.00 25.29
C ARG A 215 3.04 -31.38 24.61
N ARG A 216 3.27 -31.44 23.29
CA ARG A 216 3.41 -32.71 22.54
C ARG A 216 4.62 -33.50 23.04
N ALA A 217 5.78 -32.87 23.20
CA ALA A 217 6.98 -33.49 23.72
C ALA A 217 6.78 -34.05 25.16
N SER A 218 6.11 -33.28 26.02
CA SER A 218 5.76 -33.72 27.40
C SER A 218 4.76 -34.89 27.40
N PHE A 219 3.83 -34.93 26.46
CA PHE A 219 2.89 -36.04 26.33
C PHE A 219 3.57 -37.31 25.81
N GLU A 220 4.44 -37.20 24.80
CA GLU A 220 5.24 -38.31 24.28
C GLU A 220 6.20 -38.86 25.35
N GLY A 221 6.84 -37.97 26.11
CA GLY A 221 7.72 -38.36 27.23
C GLY A 221 6.97 -39.13 28.30
N ARG A 222 5.76 -38.71 28.70
CA ARG A 222 4.92 -39.47 29.63
C ARG A 222 4.51 -40.83 29.12
N GLY A 223 4.11 -40.92 27.84
CA GLY A 223 3.77 -42.19 27.22
C GLY A 223 4.95 -43.16 27.10
N LEU A 224 6.18 -42.64 27.03
CA LEU A 224 7.40 -43.48 27.06
C LEU A 224 7.67 -44.01 28.49
N VAL A 225 7.55 -43.17 29.48
CA VAL A 225 7.69 -43.57 30.91
C VAL A 225 6.67 -44.64 31.27
N ASP A 226 5.39 -44.45 30.90
CA ASP A 226 4.33 -45.43 31.15
C ASP A 226 4.56 -46.79 30.42
N ARG A 227 5.22 -46.77 29.27
CA ARG A 227 5.61 -48.03 28.58
C ARG A 227 6.77 -48.73 29.25
N LEU A 228 7.77 -47.98 29.72
CA LEU A 228 8.91 -48.53 30.45
C LEU A 228 8.48 -49.13 31.79
N GLU A 229 7.59 -48.44 32.49
CA GLU A 229 7.04 -48.90 33.76
C GLU A 229 6.24 -50.20 33.62
N ARG A 230 5.41 -50.31 32.57
CA ARG A 230 4.69 -51.54 32.23
C ARG A 230 5.62 -52.69 31.82
N ALA A 231 6.71 -52.40 31.10
CA ALA A 231 7.70 -53.41 30.73
C ALA A 231 8.45 -53.94 31.97
N LEU A 232 8.87 -53.08 32.88
CA LEU A 232 9.54 -53.43 34.12
C LEU A 232 8.62 -54.26 35.07
N LEU A 233 7.35 -53.86 35.19
CA LEU A 233 6.36 -54.61 35.99
C LEU A 233 5.99 -55.95 35.35
N GLY A 234 6.03 -56.06 34.00
CA GLY A 234 5.83 -57.32 33.26
C GLY A 234 6.96 -58.32 33.46
N GLU A 235 8.22 -57.87 33.53
CA GLU A 235 9.37 -58.74 33.83
C GLU A 235 9.36 -59.23 35.29
N THR A 236 8.92 -58.42 36.22
CA THR A 236 8.79 -58.88 37.65
C THR A 236 7.66 -59.89 37.82
N ALA A 237 6.60 -59.84 37.02
CA ALA A 237 5.51 -60.83 37.04
C ALA A 237 5.91 -62.16 36.39
N PHE A 238 6.81 -62.14 35.42
CA PHE A 238 7.31 -63.38 34.77
C PHE A 238 8.35 -64.09 35.63
N GLY A 239 9.11 -63.37 36.45
CA GLY A 239 10.10 -63.96 37.40
C GLY A 239 9.49 -64.69 38.59
N THR A 240 8.24 -64.39 38.94
CA THR A 240 7.53 -65.03 40.08
C THR A 240 6.74 -66.27 39.70
N THR A 241 6.52 -66.54 38.42
CA THR A 241 5.79 -67.74 37.95
C THR A 241 6.69 -68.96 37.66
N LEU A 242 8.03 -68.84 37.69
CA LEU A 242 8.98 -69.96 37.45
C LEU A 242 9.48 -70.63 38.76
N GLY A 243 8.98 -70.26 39.92
CA GLY A 243 9.40 -70.78 41.24
C GLY A 243 8.39 -71.68 41.94
N GLY A 244 7.32 -72.13 41.30
CA GLY A 244 6.22 -72.79 41.99
C GLY A 244 5.60 -74.01 41.34
N GLU A 245 6.39 -74.84 40.65
CA GLU A 245 5.84 -76.13 40.14
C GLU A 245 6.77 -77.26 40.42
N GLU A 246 6.77 -77.69 41.66
CA GLU A 246 7.15 -79.08 42.04
C GLU A 246 6.23 -79.57 43.14
N LEU A 247 5.72 -80.77 42.95
CA LEU A 247 4.98 -81.63 43.84
C LEU A 247 3.45 -81.47 43.91
N ARG A 248 2.74 -82.16 43.09
CA ARG A 248 1.84 -83.26 43.59
C ARG A 248 1.34 -84.07 42.43
N GLY A 249 1.74 -85.33 42.55
CA GLY A 249 1.30 -86.43 41.77
C GLY A 249 -0.09 -86.95 42.09
N GLY A 250 -0.58 -87.77 41.23
CA GLY A 250 -1.42 -88.89 41.65
C GLY A 250 -2.89 -88.85 41.24
N ALA A 251 -3.19 -89.84 40.44
CA ALA A 251 -4.40 -90.64 40.47
C ALA A 251 -5.60 -90.27 39.57
N CYS A 252 -5.70 -90.98 38.48
CA CYS A 252 -6.69 -92.04 38.23
C CYS A 252 -8.21 -91.64 38.17
N GLY A 253 -8.88 -92.14 37.12
CA GLY A 253 -10.28 -92.53 37.11
C GLY A 253 -11.12 -91.90 35.95
N GLU A 254 -11.21 -92.68 34.87
CA GLU A 254 -12.40 -93.34 34.32
C GLU A 254 -13.74 -92.54 34.54
N VAL A 255 -14.37 -92.15 33.47
CA VAL A 255 -15.44 -92.70 32.67
C VAL A 255 -15.69 -91.82 31.46
#